data_aa2a05563e8c44cf04130abc86151def
#
_entry.id   aa2a05563e8c44cf04130abc86151def
#
_cell.length_a   1.000
_cell.length_b   1.000
_cell.length_c   1.000
_cell.angle_alpha   90.00
_cell.angle_beta   90.00
_cell.angle_gamma   90.00
#
_symmetry.space_group_name_H-M   'P 1'
#
loop_
_entity.id
_entity.type
_entity.pdbx_description
1 polymer ?
#
loop_
_entity_poly.entity_id
_entity_poly.type
_entity_poly.pdbx_seq_one_letter_code
_entity_poly.pdbx_strand_id
1 'polypeptide(L)'
;MNKLITISSAFLAATAIKAQSPNVIFILADDLGYGDISAFNPESKIHTPNIDNLTHSGISFTDAHSSSALSTPSRYSIITGRYPWRTTMKSGVLNGFSPAMITPDRRTIAQMFSEN
;
A
#
# COMPACT_ATOMS: atom_id res chain seq x y z
N MET A 1 -15.08 -59.69 31.00
CA MET A 1 -14.76 -58.35 31.52
C MET A 1 -14.51 -57.43 30.36
N ASN A 2 -15.55 -56.74 29.93
CA ASN A 2 -15.46 -55.82 28.77
C ASN A 2 -15.17 -54.39 29.29
N LYS A 3 -13.99 -53.88 28.96
CA LYS A 3 -13.65 -52.49 29.25
C LYS A 3 -14.24 -51.60 28.14
N LEU A 4 -15.27 -50.83 28.47
CA LEU A 4 -15.76 -49.73 27.63
C LEU A 4 -14.69 -48.62 27.62
N ILE A 5 -14.12 -48.36 26.48
CA ILE A 5 -13.29 -47.19 26.22
C ILE A 5 -14.21 -46.03 25.83
N THR A 6 -14.41 -45.10 26.76
CA THR A 6 -15.16 -43.86 26.47
C THR A 6 -14.22 -42.88 25.78
N ILE A 7 -14.41 -42.67 24.51
CA ILE A 7 -13.70 -41.66 23.74
C ILE A 7 -14.42 -40.32 23.99
N SER A 8 -13.84 -39.48 24.85
CA SER A 8 -14.29 -38.10 25.02
C SER A 8 -13.84 -37.27 23.79
N SER A 9 -14.77 -37.00 22.90
CA SER A 9 -14.58 -36.06 21.79
C SER A 9 -14.53 -34.63 22.37
N ALA A 10 -13.34 -34.12 22.57
CA ALA A 10 -13.14 -32.69 22.82
C ALA A 10 -13.45 -31.91 21.56
N PHE A 11 -14.63 -31.34 21.51
CA PHE A 11 -15.00 -30.37 20.46
C PHE A 11 -14.14 -29.10 20.70
N LEU A 12 -13.08 -28.99 19.91
CA LEU A 12 -12.30 -27.75 19.83
C LEU A 12 -13.19 -26.72 19.12
N ALA A 13 -13.91 -25.90 19.88
CA ALA A 13 -14.58 -24.72 19.35
C ALA A 13 -13.51 -23.76 18.81
N ALA A 14 -13.22 -23.82 17.53
CA ALA A 14 -12.44 -22.81 16.84
C ALA A 14 -13.27 -21.50 16.88
N THR A 15 -13.03 -20.68 17.89
CA THR A 15 -13.52 -19.30 17.88
C THR A 15 -12.86 -18.62 16.68
N ALA A 16 -13.61 -18.38 15.61
CA ALA A 16 -13.17 -17.56 14.52
C ALA A 16 -12.85 -16.16 15.08
N ILE A 17 -11.59 -15.90 15.33
CA ILE A 17 -11.10 -14.57 15.68
C ILE A 17 -11.38 -13.74 14.42
N LYS A 18 -12.44 -12.96 14.44
CA LYS A 18 -12.72 -11.98 13.38
C LYS A 18 -11.59 -10.95 13.45
N ALA A 19 -10.62 -11.07 12.57
CA ALA A 19 -9.57 -10.08 12.46
C ALA A 19 -10.21 -8.72 12.19
N GLN A 20 -9.94 -7.76 13.06
CA GLN A 20 -10.41 -6.41 12.86
C GLN A 20 -9.70 -5.84 11.63
N SER A 21 -10.47 -5.30 10.68
CA SER A 21 -9.88 -4.67 9.49
C SER A 21 -8.99 -3.51 9.91
N PRO A 22 -7.73 -3.47 9.46
CA PRO A 22 -6.82 -2.40 9.86
C PRO A 22 -7.19 -1.08 9.19
N ASN A 23 -6.93 0.03 9.88
CA ASN A 23 -6.91 1.33 9.24
C ASN A 23 -5.63 1.46 8.42
N VAL A 24 -5.74 1.96 7.20
CA VAL A 24 -4.60 2.16 6.30
C VAL A 24 -4.48 3.63 5.93
N ILE A 25 -3.32 4.21 6.22
CA ILE A 25 -2.98 5.58 5.82
C ILE A 25 -1.88 5.47 4.77
N PHE A 26 -2.16 5.94 3.56
CA PHE A 26 -1.19 6.01 2.47
C PHE A 26 -0.73 7.46 2.29
N ILE A 27 0.57 7.70 2.46
CA ILE A 27 1.18 9.02 2.31
C ILE A 27 2.11 8.98 1.11
N LEU A 28 1.85 9.83 0.13
CA LEU A 28 2.70 10.03 -1.05
C LEU A 28 3.30 11.42 -0.99
N ALA A 29 4.60 11.49 -0.75
CA ALA A 29 5.34 12.75 -0.86
C ALA A 29 5.63 13.06 -2.33
N ASP A 30 5.44 14.32 -2.71
CA ASP A 30 5.69 14.83 -4.06
C ASP A 30 7.12 15.40 -4.12
N ASP A 31 7.90 14.91 -5.07
CA ASP A 31 9.30 15.31 -5.31
C ASP A 31 10.26 15.16 -4.09
N LEU A 32 9.94 14.31 -3.13
CA LEU A 32 10.83 13.98 -2.02
C LEU A 32 11.87 12.94 -2.49
N GLY A 33 13.13 13.33 -2.47
CA GLY A 33 14.24 12.45 -2.79
C GLY A 33 14.56 11.48 -1.64
N TYR A 34 15.08 10.30 -1.96
CA TYR A 34 15.54 9.32 -0.98
C TYR A 34 16.56 9.92 0.01
N GLY A 35 17.49 10.72 -0.52
CA GLY A 35 18.54 11.38 0.27
C GLY A 35 18.07 12.61 1.07
N ASP A 36 16.80 13.02 0.94
CA ASP A 36 16.25 14.15 1.72
C ASP A 36 15.79 13.71 3.11
N ILE A 37 15.58 12.40 3.31
CA ILE A 37 15.18 11.84 4.60
C ILE A 37 16.42 11.63 5.46
N SER A 38 16.48 12.28 6.65
CA SER A 38 17.65 12.25 7.51
C SER A 38 18.03 10.86 8.01
N ALA A 39 17.07 9.94 8.16
CA ALA A 39 17.35 8.54 8.52
C ALA A 39 18.12 7.78 7.43
N PHE A 40 18.06 8.19 6.17
CA PHE A 40 18.76 7.55 5.06
C PHE A 40 20.01 8.28 4.61
N ASN A 41 20.14 9.55 5.00
CA ASN A 41 21.29 10.39 4.64
C ASN A 41 21.67 11.29 5.82
N PRO A 42 22.77 10.98 6.54
CA PRO A 42 23.26 11.79 7.65
C PRO A 42 23.63 13.23 7.25
N GLU A 43 23.91 13.46 5.97
CA GLU A 43 24.26 14.78 5.43
C GLU A 43 23.04 15.54 4.88
N SER A 44 21.83 15.01 5.07
CA SER A 44 20.62 15.69 4.66
C SER A 44 20.51 17.05 5.35
N LYS A 45 20.22 18.09 4.56
CA LYS A 45 19.97 19.44 5.05
C LYS A 45 18.56 19.61 5.61
N ILE A 46 17.71 18.61 5.42
CA ILE A 46 16.31 18.59 5.87
C ILE A 46 16.20 17.65 7.07
N HIS A 47 15.74 18.17 8.19
CA HIS A 47 15.43 17.33 9.35
C HIS A 47 14.03 16.74 9.22
N THR A 48 13.94 15.41 9.23
CA THR A 48 12.69 14.67 9.06
C THR A 48 12.36 13.77 10.26
N PRO A 49 12.31 14.29 11.51
CA PRO A 49 12.27 13.47 12.72
C PRO A 49 11.06 12.53 12.79
N ASN A 50 9.92 12.94 12.26
CA ASN A 50 8.72 12.09 12.25
C ASN A 50 8.82 10.95 11.23
N ILE A 51 9.43 11.20 10.06
CA ILE A 51 9.69 10.15 9.07
C ILE A 51 10.78 9.22 9.59
N ASP A 52 11.81 9.75 10.23
CA ASP A 52 12.88 8.98 10.84
C ASP A 52 12.34 8.03 11.92
N ASN A 53 11.45 8.50 12.78
CA ASN A 53 10.77 7.67 13.78
C ASN A 53 9.94 6.56 13.12
N LEU A 54 9.23 6.87 12.05
CA LEU A 54 8.47 5.87 11.29
C LEU A 54 9.41 4.83 10.67
N THR A 55 10.53 5.27 10.12
CA THR A 55 11.59 4.43 9.54
C THR A 55 12.17 3.46 10.58
N HIS A 56 12.44 3.94 11.80
CA HIS A 56 12.99 3.11 12.88
C HIS A 56 11.98 2.14 13.52
N SER A 57 10.70 2.49 13.50
CA SER A 57 9.63 1.67 14.09
C SER A 57 8.96 0.71 13.11
N GLY A 58 9.22 0.86 11.82
CA GLY A 58 8.58 0.10 10.75
C GLY A 58 9.56 -0.65 9.87
N ILE A 59 9.18 -0.83 8.61
CA ILE A 59 10.01 -1.48 7.58
C ILE A 59 10.38 -0.44 6.53
N SER A 60 11.66 -0.34 6.23
CA SER A 60 12.19 0.51 5.16
C SER A 60 12.65 -0.33 3.98
N PHE A 61 12.17 0.03 2.79
CA PHE A 61 12.58 -0.59 1.55
C PHE A 61 13.66 0.28 0.90
N THR A 62 14.87 -0.23 0.80
CA THR A 62 16.02 0.49 0.25
C THR A 62 16.13 0.40 -1.28
N ASP A 63 15.35 -0.47 -1.90
CA ASP A 63 15.31 -0.69 -3.34
C ASP A 63 13.87 -0.80 -3.84
N ALA A 64 13.06 0.22 -3.54
CA ALA A 64 11.69 0.34 -4.02
C ALA A 64 11.61 1.33 -5.17
N HIS A 65 10.93 0.94 -6.24
CA HIS A 65 10.81 1.74 -7.46
C HIS A 65 9.37 2.14 -7.74
N SER A 66 9.16 3.39 -8.13
CA SER A 66 7.88 3.82 -8.69
C SER A 66 7.69 3.20 -10.08
N SER A 67 6.43 3.04 -10.49
CA SER A 67 6.10 2.51 -11.82
C SER A 67 6.40 3.47 -12.97
N SER A 68 6.70 4.73 -12.67
CA SER A 68 7.06 5.78 -13.62
C SER A 68 7.78 6.91 -12.90
N ALA A 69 8.55 7.69 -13.67
CA ALA A 69 9.19 8.92 -13.21
C ALA A 69 8.25 10.14 -13.21
N LEU A 70 7.02 9.99 -13.71
CA LEU A 70 6.06 11.09 -13.87
C LEU A 70 4.86 10.91 -12.95
N SER A 71 4.27 12.03 -12.54
CA SER A 71 3.17 12.14 -11.59
C SER A 71 1.95 11.30 -11.98
N THR A 72 1.30 11.60 -13.10
CA THR A 72 0.05 10.93 -13.51
C THR A 72 0.18 9.41 -13.60
N PRO A 73 1.17 8.85 -14.32
CA PRO A 73 1.31 7.41 -14.46
C PRO A 73 1.64 6.72 -13.13
N SER A 74 2.46 7.34 -12.27
CA SER A 74 2.76 6.78 -10.93
C SER A 74 1.51 6.75 -10.05
N ARG A 75 0.76 7.85 -9.99
CA ARG A 75 -0.49 7.93 -9.20
C ARG A 75 -1.55 6.96 -9.72
N TYR A 76 -1.65 6.79 -11.04
CA TYR A 76 -2.53 5.79 -11.64
C TYR A 76 -2.20 4.39 -11.11
N SER A 77 -0.93 4.02 -11.10
CA SER A 77 -0.50 2.70 -10.65
C SER A 77 -0.79 2.47 -9.17
N ILE A 78 -0.55 3.47 -8.33
CA ILE A 78 -0.85 3.41 -6.89
C ILE A 78 -2.35 3.18 -6.68
N ILE A 79 -3.19 3.95 -7.36
CA ILE A 79 -4.64 3.92 -7.16
C ILE A 79 -5.28 2.64 -7.71
N THR A 80 -4.74 2.08 -8.81
CA THR A 80 -5.38 0.98 -9.54
C THR A 80 -4.66 -0.35 -9.46
N GLY A 81 -3.44 -0.39 -8.91
CA GLY A 81 -2.58 -1.58 -8.91
C GLY A 81 -2.13 -2.02 -10.30
N ARG A 82 -2.21 -1.16 -11.32
CA ARG A 82 -1.84 -1.49 -12.70
C ARG A 82 -0.71 -0.60 -13.21
N TYR A 83 0.12 -1.19 -14.04
CA TYR A 83 1.16 -0.43 -14.72
C TYR A 83 0.57 0.58 -15.73
N PRO A 84 1.13 1.80 -15.83
CA PRO A 84 0.57 2.87 -16.66
C PRO A 84 0.63 2.58 -18.16
N TRP A 85 1.61 1.82 -18.63
CA TRP A 85 1.70 1.43 -20.04
C TRP A 85 0.56 0.53 -20.55
N ARG A 86 -0.26 0.01 -19.63
CA ARG A 86 -1.50 -0.73 -19.95
C ARG A 86 -2.68 0.18 -20.26
N THR A 87 -2.48 1.47 -20.24
CA THR A 87 -3.49 2.49 -20.55
C THR A 87 -3.31 3.05 -21.96
N THR A 88 -4.21 3.93 -22.34
CA THR A 88 -4.11 4.70 -23.60
C THR A 88 -3.04 5.79 -23.52
N MET A 89 -2.66 6.22 -22.32
CA MET A 89 -1.61 7.23 -22.13
C MET A 89 -0.23 6.60 -22.34
N LYS A 90 0.45 7.01 -23.40
CA LYS A 90 1.77 6.48 -23.78
C LYS A 90 2.94 7.35 -23.33
N SER A 91 2.68 8.62 -23.01
CA SER A 91 3.70 9.59 -22.58
C SER A 91 3.07 10.77 -21.84
N GLY A 92 3.88 11.50 -21.10
CA GLY A 92 3.51 12.76 -20.45
C GLY A 92 2.63 12.58 -19.20
N VAL A 93 1.87 13.63 -18.92
CA VAL A 93 0.94 13.72 -17.78
C VAL A 93 -0.40 14.26 -18.25
N LEU A 94 -1.46 13.96 -17.50
CA LEU A 94 -2.77 14.57 -17.75
C LEU A 94 -2.80 16.01 -17.19
N ASN A 95 -3.58 16.85 -17.84
CA ASN A 95 -3.93 18.18 -17.33
C ASN A 95 -5.43 18.25 -17.02
N GLY A 96 -5.91 19.41 -16.53
CA GLY A 96 -7.30 19.58 -16.10
C GLY A 96 -8.36 19.39 -17.21
N PHE A 97 -7.95 19.36 -18.48
CA PHE A 97 -8.85 19.18 -19.64
C PHE A 97 -8.70 17.78 -20.27
N SER A 98 -7.80 16.96 -19.77
CA SER A 98 -7.61 15.61 -20.31
C SER A 98 -8.76 14.70 -19.94
N PRO A 99 -9.13 13.73 -20.80
CA PRO A 99 -10.09 12.70 -20.46
C PRO A 99 -9.62 11.87 -19.23
N ALA A 100 -10.57 11.37 -18.47
CA ALA A 100 -10.25 10.51 -17.33
C ALA A 100 -9.51 9.25 -17.80
N MET A 101 -8.39 8.94 -17.12
CA MET A 101 -7.58 7.75 -17.40
C MET A 101 -8.10 6.50 -16.68
N ILE A 102 -8.79 6.71 -15.55
CA ILE A 102 -9.43 5.65 -14.78
C ILE A 102 -10.85 5.53 -15.27
N THR A 103 -11.19 4.40 -15.88
CA THR A 103 -12.54 4.11 -16.38
C THR A 103 -13.48 3.77 -15.22
N PRO A 104 -14.80 4.01 -15.33
CA PRO A 104 -15.76 3.77 -14.25
C PRO A 104 -15.79 2.33 -13.72
N ASP A 105 -15.48 1.36 -14.58
CA ASP A 105 -15.39 -0.07 -14.24
C ASP A 105 -14.07 -0.46 -13.57
N ARG A 106 -13.11 0.47 -13.49
CA ARG A 106 -11.80 0.21 -12.91
C ARG A 106 -11.86 0.34 -11.38
N ARG A 107 -11.76 -0.80 -10.70
CA ARG A 107 -11.67 -0.84 -9.25
C ARG A 107 -10.40 -0.13 -8.76
N THR A 108 -10.58 0.72 -7.77
CA THR A 108 -9.49 1.45 -7.11
C THR A 108 -9.21 0.89 -5.72
N ILE A 109 -8.03 1.21 -5.17
CA ILE A 109 -7.67 0.81 -3.81
C ILE A 109 -8.65 1.38 -2.77
N ALA A 110 -9.11 2.63 -2.95
CA ALA A 110 -10.09 3.25 -2.07
C ALA A 110 -11.43 2.50 -2.09
N GLN A 111 -11.88 2.10 -3.27
CA GLN A 111 -13.09 1.30 -3.42
C GLN A 111 -12.95 -0.08 -2.78
N MET A 112 -11.78 -0.73 -2.95
CA MET A 112 -11.50 -2.00 -2.31
C MET A 112 -11.58 -1.91 -0.79
N PHE A 113 -11.05 -0.85 -0.18
CA PHE A 113 -11.12 -0.66 1.27
C PHE A 113 -12.52 -0.30 1.77
N SER A 114 -13.34 0.38 0.96
CA SER A 114 -14.72 0.72 1.34
C SER A 114 -15.67 -0.48 1.29
N GLU A 115 -15.32 -1.52 0.57
CA GLU A 115 -16.13 -2.74 0.41
C GLU A 115 -15.78 -3.84 1.44
N ASN A 116 -14.72 -3.69 2.24
CA ASN A 116 -14.23 -4.63 3.24
C ASN A 116 -14.11 -4.00 4.63
#